data_79d93342dfa7782f52698e9af876b55b
#
_entry.id   79d93342dfa7782f52698e9af876b55b
#
_cell.length_a   1.000
_cell.length_b   1.000
_cell.length_c   1.000
_cell.angle_alpha   90.00
_cell.angle_beta   90.00
_cell.angle_gamma   90.00
#
_symmetry.space_group_name_H-M   'P 1'
#
loop_
_entity.id
_entity.type
_entity.pdbx_description
1 polymer ?
#
loop_
_entity_poly.entity_id
_entity_poly.type
_entity_poly.pdbx_seq_one_letter_code
_entity_poly.pdbx_strand_id
1 'polypeptide(L)'
;VDPLSAIVKAGAALTAGRVAERLICLAKSEGITLLSTSLLQGAQPLSEETPVQISTIADTWIHLTNISQAGERNRALSIVKSRGTKHSNQVRELILSDEGIALADVYTAAGDVLMGTARWQKEAAEKTEQKRILAEVEHKRREVALARAELTARIEALEQELKQKEAEAERLTGADARHK
;
A
#
# COMPACT_ATOMS: atom_id res chain seq x y z
N VAL A 1 -24.21 -20.89 -6.57
CA VAL A 1 -25.40 -21.02 -5.70
C VAL A 1 -25.49 -19.75 -4.85
N ASP A 2 -26.58 -19.01 -5.02
CA ASP A 2 -26.76 -17.70 -4.38
C ASP A 2 -28.19 -17.56 -3.82
N PRO A 3 -28.34 -17.42 -2.51
CA PRO A 3 -27.40 -17.84 -1.49
C PRO A 3 -27.54 -19.29 -1.06
N LEU A 4 -26.49 -19.90 -0.58
CA LEU A 4 -26.50 -21.23 0.00
C LEU A 4 -27.43 -21.31 1.25
N SER A 5 -27.51 -20.20 1.99
CA SER A 5 -28.41 -20.05 3.14
C SER A 5 -29.89 -20.16 2.80
N ALA A 6 -30.32 -19.97 1.53
CA ALA A 6 -31.69 -20.19 1.12
C ALA A 6 -32.06 -21.69 1.14
N ILE A 7 -31.11 -22.56 0.83
CA ILE A 7 -31.30 -24.02 0.91
C ILE A 7 -31.53 -24.42 2.38
N VAL A 8 -30.84 -23.76 3.31
CA VAL A 8 -30.94 -24.01 4.75
C VAL A 8 -32.33 -23.60 5.29
N LYS A 9 -32.90 -22.52 4.77
CA LYS A 9 -34.23 -22.05 5.18
C LYS A 9 -35.40 -22.92 4.66
N ALA A 10 -35.18 -23.65 3.57
CA ALA A 10 -36.21 -24.46 2.94
C ALA A 10 -36.45 -25.85 3.61
N GLY A 11 -35.62 -26.23 4.61
CA GLY A 11 -35.73 -27.52 5.27
C GLY A 11 -35.19 -27.49 6.71
N ALA A 12 -35.24 -28.64 7.42
CA ALA A 12 -34.60 -28.78 8.71
C ALA A 12 -33.08 -28.52 8.56
N ALA A 13 -32.51 -27.69 9.40
CA ALA A 13 -31.13 -27.19 9.28
C ALA A 13 -30.09 -28.31 9.08
N LEU A 14 -30.24 -29.44 9.75
CA LEU A 14 -29.39 -30.63 9.59
C LEU A 14 -29.46 -31.26 8.20
N THR A 15 -30.64 -31.32 7.58
CA THR A 15 -30.82 -31.90 6.26
C THR A 15 -30.26 -31.00 5.17
N ALA A 16 -30.47 -29.69 5.31
CA ALA A 16 -29.95 -28.69 4.38
C ALA A 16 -28.42 -28.63 4.39
N GLY A 17 -27.79 -28.74 5.56
CA GLY A 17 -26.34 -28.84 5.68
C GLY A 17 -25.77 -30.04 4.92
N ARG A 18 -26.38 -31.21 5.07
CA ARG A 18 -25.95 -32.41 4.34
C ARG A 18 -26.14 -32.30 2.83
N VAL A 19 -27.19 -31.63 2.36
CA VAL A 19 -27.40 -31.38 0.92
C VAL A 19 -26.31 -30.46 0.37
N ALA A 20 -26.01 -29.39 1.08
CA ALA A 20 -24.93 -28.48 0.69
C ALA A 20 -23.58 -29.18 0.65
N GLU A 21 -23.27 -29.98 1.66
CA GLU A 21 -22.02 -30.76 1.72
C GLU A 21 -21.91 -31.73 0.55
N ARG A 22 -22.97 -32.49 0.26
CA ARG A 22 -23.02 -33.41 -0.89
C ARG A 22 -22.83 -32.68 -2.22
N LEU A 23 -23.45 -31.52 -2.39
CA LEU A 23 -23.32 -30.71 -3.59
C LEU A 23 -21.85 -30.25 -3.79
N ILE A 24 -21.21 -29.80 -2.73
CA ILE A 24 -19.79 -29.36 -2.78
C ILE A 24 -18.90 -30.58 -3.07
N CYS A 25 -19.12 -31.72 -2.42
CA CYS A 25 -18.34 -32.93 -2.66
C CYS A 25 -18.51 -33.43 -4.10
N LEU A 26 -19.72 -33.42 -4.64
CA LEU A 26 -19.99 -33.80 -6.03
C LEU A 26 -19.28 -32.86 -7.01
N ALA A 27 -19.38 -31.53 -6.82
CA ALA A 27 -18.71 -30.58 -7.66
C ALA A 27 -17.17 -30.79 -7.66
N LYS A 28 -16.61 -31.10 -6.51
CA LYS A 28 -15.16 -31.42 -6.38
C LYS A 28 -14.78 -32.71 -7.10
N SER A 29 -15.58 -33.77 -6.95
CA SER A 29 -15.29 -35.06 -7.61
C SER A 29 -15.36 -34.98 -9.14
N GLU A 30 -16.22 -34.11 -9.65
CA GLU A 30 -16.40 -33.88 -11.09
C GLU A 30 -15.49 -32.77 -11.65
N GLY A 31 -14.62 -32.19 -10.82
CA GLY A 31 -13.73 -31.09 -11.23
C GLY A 31 -14.46 -29.78 -11.56
N ILE A 32 -15.65 -29.58 -11.01
CA ILE A 32 -16.49 -28.41 -11.25
C ILE A 32 -16.13 -27.29 -10.23
N THR A 33 -15.88 -26.10 -10.72
CA THR A 33 -15.71 -24.91 -9.87
C THR A 33 -17.08 -24.46 -9.36
N LEU A 34 -17.27 -24.50 -8.04
CA LEU A 34 -18.50 -24.08 -7.38
C LEU A 34 -18.27 -22.76 -6.65
N LEU A 35 -19.00 -21.70 -7.04
CA LEU A 35 -19.10 -20.45 -6.33
C LEU A 35 -20.43 -20.39 -5.58
N SER A 36 -20.38 -20.13 -4.28
CA SER A 36 -21.57 -19.96 -3.44
C SER A 36 -21.46 -18.77 -2.52
N THR A 37 -22.58 -18.11 -2.25
CA THR A 37 -22.69 -17.03 -1.26
C THR A 37 -23.42 -17.54 -0.03
N SER A 38 -23.09 -17.00 1.13
CA SER A 38 -23.77 -17.28 2.39
C SER A 38 -23.86 -16.01 3.22
N LEU A 39 -25.05 -15.73 3.76
CA LEU A 39 -25.23 -14.64 4.70
C LEU A 39 -24.75 -15.09 6.08
N LEU A 40 -23.87 -14.30 6.67
CA LEU A 40 -23.45 -14.47 8.05
C LEU A 40 -24.50 -13.89 9.00
N GLN A 41 -24.87 -14.64 10.03
CA GLN A 41 -25.75 -14.17 11.10
C GLN A 41 -24.87 -13.66 12.24
N GLY A 42 -24.91 -12.35 12.52
CA GLY A 42 -24.26 -11.74 13.67
C GLY A 42 -23.28 -10.61 13.33
N ALA A 43 -23.12 -9.72 14.28
CA ALA A 43 -22.28 -8.53 14.18
C ALA A 43 -20.78 -8.79 14.45
N GLN A 44 -20.36 -10.03 14.65
CA GLN A 44 -18.95 -10.34 14.92
C GLN A 44 -18.22 -10.63 13.60
N PRO A 45 -17.28 -9.75 13.18
CA PRO A 45 -16.56 -9.89 11.91
C PRO A 45 -15.64 -11.11 11.82
N LEU A 46 -15.39 -11.78 12.93
CA LEU A 46 -14.41 -12.87 13.07
C LEU A 46 -15.03 -14.20 13.50
N SER A 47 -16.37 -14.29 13.61
CA SER A 47 -17.00 -15.59 13.88
C SER A 47 -16.91 -16.44 12.62
N GLU A 48 -16.06 -17.44 12.62
CA GLU A 48 -15.94 -18.47 11.57
C GLU A 48 -17.16 -19.41 11.55
N GLU A 49 -18.20 -19.10 12.31
CA GLU A 49 -19.40 -19.89 12.39
C GLU A 49 -20.36 -19.55 11.25
N THR A 50 -20.28 -20.34 10.20
CA THR A 50 -21.37 -20.39 9.24
C THR A 50 -22.47 -21.32 9.77
N PRO A 51 -23.76 -21.01 9.52
CA PRO A 51 -24.88 -21.83 9.99
C PRO A 51 -24.81 -23.31 9.60
N VAL A 52 -23.92 -23.67 8.68
CA VAL A 52 -23.82 -25.01 8.07
C VAL A 52 -22.40 -25.57 8.14
N GLN A 53 -21.48 -24.97 8.90
CA GLN A 53 -20.05 -25.40 9.01
C GLN A 53 -19.35 -25.62 7.64
N ILE A 54 -19.82 -24.96 6.60
CA ILE A 54 -19.29 -25.07 5.22
C ILE A 54 -17.84 -24.58 5.13
N SER A 55 -17.42 -23.78 6.09
CA SER A 55 -16.03 -23.31 6.18
C SER A 55 -15.01 -24.45 6.18
N THR A 56 -15.38 -25.65 6.66
CA THR A 56 -14.48 -26.82 6.70
C THR A 56 -14.25 -27.43 5.34
N ILE A 57 -15.24 -27.39 4.44
CA ILE A 57 -15.21 -28.04 3.11
C ILE A 57 -14.90 -27.08 1.95
N ALA A 58 -15.08 -25.78 2.14
CA ALA A 58 -14.71 -24.77 1.15
C ALA A 58 -13.17 -24.70 0.99
N ASP A 59 -12.69 -24.58 -0.23
CA ASP A 59 -11.26 -24.43 -0.51
C ASP A 59 -10.81 -22.97 -0.33
N THR A 60 -11.65 -22.04 -0.79
CA THR A 60 -11.40 -20.60 -0.62
C THR A 60 -12.61 -19.96 0.05
N TRP A 61 -12.35 -19.12 1.03
CA TRP A 61 -13.36 -18.32 1.71
C TRP A 61 -12.99 -16.85 1.64
N ILE A 62 -13.83 -16.09 0.93
CA ILE A 62 -13.75 -14.64 0.84
C ILE A 62 -14.83 -14.06 1.74
N HIS A 63 -14.44 -13.18 2.64
CA HIS A 63 -15.34 -12.49 3.56
C HIS A 63 -15.56 -11.05 3.10
N LEU A 64 -16.83 -10.68 2.92
CA LEU A 64 -17.26 -9.33 2.63
C LEU A 64 -17.99 -8.78 3.85
N THR A 65 -17.59 -7.62 4.32
CA THR A 65 -18.19 -6.96 5.47
C THR A 65 -18.35 -5.46 5.23
N ASN A 66 -19.23 -4.83 6.02
CA ASN A 66 -19.32 -3.37 6.07
C ASN A 66 -18.66 -2.87 7.35
N ILE A 67 -17.79 -1.89 7.20
CA ILE A 67 -17.13 -1.19 8.29
C ILE A 67 -17.72 0.22 8.35
N SER A 68 -18.34 0.56 9.49
CA SER A 68 -18.87 1.89 9.74
C SER A 68 -17.86 2.68 10.55
N GLN A 69 -17.34 3.76 9.97
CA GLN A 69 -16.34 4.62 10.59
C GLN A 69 -16.57 6.06 10.17
N ALA A 70 -16.46 6.99 11.12
CA ALA A 70 -16.60 8.43 10.88
C ALA A 70 -17.89 8.85 10.11
N GLY A 71 -19.00 8.11 10.32
CA GLY A 71 -20.28 8.38 9.64
C GLY A 71 -20.38 7.79 8.23
N GLU A 72 -19.36 7.12 7.74
CA GLU A 72 -19.34 6.41 6.46
C GLU A 72 -19.50 4.90 6.67
N ARG A 73 -20.09 4.25 5.66
CA ARG A 73 -20.23 2.80 5.61
C ARG A 73 -19.45 2.26 4.42
N ASN A 74 -18.24 1.82 4.67
CA ASN A 74 -17.33 1.30 3.66
C ASN A 74 -17.40 -0.22 3.60
N ARG A 75 -17.13 -0.80 2.44
CA ARG A 75 -17.11 -2.25 2.23
C ARG A 75 -15.69 -2.75 2.32
N ALA A 76 -15.50 -3.84 3.03
CA ALA A 76 -14.22 -4.50 3.18
C ALA A 76 -14.27 -5.92 2.65
N LEU A 77 -13.16 -6.35 2.04
CA LEU A 77 -12.93 -7.70 1.58
C LEU A 77 -11.69 -8.26 2.26
N SER A 78 -11.79 -9.48 2.77
CA SER A 78 -10.64 -10.25 3.27
C SER A 78 -10.72 -11.69 2.81
N ILE A 79 -9.57 -12.34 2.67
CA ILE A 79 -9.48 -13.78 2.41
C ILE A 79 -9.24 -14.47 3.74
N VAL A 80 -10.25 -15.16 4.25
CA VAL A 80 -10.15 -15.88 5.52
C VAL A 80 -9.34 -17.16 5.37
N LYS A 81 -9.48 -17.81 4.22
CA LYS A 81 -8.83 -19.08 3.93
C LYS A 81 -8.66 -19.27 2.43
N SER A 82 -7.54 -19.89 2.04
CA SER A 82 -7.33 -20.39 0.68
C SER A 82 -6.44 -21.62 0.74
N ARG A 83 -7.00 -22.79 0.38
CA ARG A 83 -6.26 -24.05 0.35
C ARG A 83 -5.43 -24.14 -0.92
N GLY A 84 -4.18 -24.54 -0.79
CA GLY A 84 -3.31 -24.77 -1.93
C GLY A 84 -2.73 -23.51 -2.59
N THR A 85 -3.11 -22.29 -2.13
CA THR A 85 -2.57 -21.03 -2.64
C THR A 85 -2.15 -20.10 -1.51
N LYS A 86 -1.12 -19.29 -1.76
CA LYS A 86 -0.75 -18.19 -0.86
C LYS A 86 -1.79 -17.08 -1.00
N HIS A 87 -2.17 -16.47 0.10
CA HIS A 87 -3.08 -15.33 0.13
C HIS A 87 -2.61 -14.28 1.14
N SER A 88 -3.08 -13.05 0.95
CA SER A 88 -2.82 -11.95 1.88
C SER A 88 -3.81 -11.99 3.04
N ASN A 89 -3.31 -11.70 4.25
CA ASN A 89 -4.15 -11.52 5.45
C ASN A 89 -4.68 -10.09 5.57
N GLN A 90 -4.35 -9.22 4.62
CA GLN A 90 -4.77 -7.83 4.68
C GLN A 90 -6.24 -7.68 4.26
N VAL A 91 -6.92 -6.80 4.98
CA VAL A 91 -8.24 -6.31 4.58
C VAL A 91 -8.04 -5.33 3.42
N ARG A 92 -8.90 -5.39 2.41
CA ARG A 92 -8.96 -4.46 1.27
C ARG A 92 -10.27 -3.71 1.27
N GLU A 93 -10.26 -2.44 0.89
CA GLU A 93 -11.49 -1.70 0.63
C GLU A 93 -12.07 -2.13 -0.71
N LEU A 94 -13.37 -2.51 -0.72
CA LEU A 94 -14.11 -2.87 -1.92
C LEU A 94 -14.88 -1.64 -2.40
N ILE A 95 -14.44 -1.07 -3.49
CA ILE A 95 -15.05 0.12 -4.10
C ILE A 95 -15.96 -0.33 -5.24
N LEU A 96 -17.21 0.12 -5.19
CA LEU A 96 -18.18 -0.05 -6.28
C LEU A 96 -18.37 1.29 -6.96
N SER A 97 -18.12 1.34 -8.25
CA SER A 97 -18.28 2.55 -9.08
C SER A 97 -18.97 2.21 -10.39
N ASP A 98 -19.26 3.20 -11.19
CA ASP A 98 -19.83 3.02 -12.54
C ASP A 98 -18.82 2.30 -13.49
N GLU A 99 -17.54 2.34 -13.16
CA GLU A 99 -16.48 1.62 -13.88
C GLU A 99 -16.37 0.15 -13.45
N GLY A 100 -17.10 -0.26 -12.39
CA GLY A 100 -17.11 -1.62 -11.86
C GLY A 100 -16.59 -1.74 -10.44
N ILE A 101 -15.96 -2.88 -10.15
CA ILE A 101 -15.44 -3.24 -8.83
C ILE A 101 -13.94 -3.02 -8.80
N ALA A 102 -13.46 -2.27 -7.80
CA ALA A 102 -12.04 -2.08 -7.53
C ALA A 102 -11.70 -2.47 -6.09
N LEU A 103 -10.47 -2.91 -5.87
CA LEU A 103 -9.91 -3.16 -4.55
C LEU A 103 -8.82 -2.12 -4.27
N ALA A 104 -8.92 -1.45 -3.15
CA ALA A 104 -7.92 -0.50 -2.70
C ALA A 104 -7.26 -0.97 -1.40
N ASP A 105 -5.99 -0.59 -1.24
CA ASP A 105 -5.28 -0.78 0.00
C ASP A 105 -5.88 0.08 1.10
N VAL A 106 -5.89 -0.43 2.31
CA VAL A 106 -6.31 0.30 3.49
C VAL A 106 -5.10 0.79 4.27
N TYR A 107 -5.21 1.95 4.90
CA TYR A 107 -4.22 2.44 5.84
C TYR A 107 -4.58 1.99 7.25
N THR A 108 -3.59 1.58 8.01
CA THR A 108 -3.75 1.31 9.44
C THR A 108 -3.13 2.45 10.24
N ALA A 109 -3.91 3.06 11.11
CA ALA A 109 -3.45 4.09 12.04
C ALA A 109 -3.91 3.75 13.44
N ALA A 110 -2.98 3.63 14.38
CA ALA A 110 -3.25 3.31 15.78
C ALA A 110 -4.13 2.05 16.02
N GLY A 111 -4.05 1.06 15.11
CA GLY A 111 -4.85 -0.16 15.18
C GLY A 111 -6.17 -0.11 14.41
N ASP A 112 -6.58 1.06 13.93
CA ASP A 112 -7.78 1.22 13.11
C ASP A 112 -7.47 1.14 11.62
N VAL A 113 -8.44 0.59 10.87
CA VAL A 113 -8.38 0.50 9.40
C VAL A 113 -9.05 1.74 8.82
N LEU A 114 -8.28 2.58 8.12
CA LEU A 114 -8.80 3.78 7.46
C LEU A 114 -9.29 3.44 6.05
N MET A 115 -10.55 3.78 5.76
CA MET A 115 -11.21 3.59 4.46
C MET A 115 -11.95 4.87 4.05
N GLY A 116 -12.47 4.90 2.82
CA GLY A 116 -13.28 6.01 2.32
C GLY A 116 -12.57 7.35 2.42
N THR A 117 -13.29 8.37 2.88
CA THR A 117 -12.78 9.74 3.00
C THR A 117 -11.54 9.84 3.90
N ALA A 118 -11.47 9.09 4.98
CA ALA A 118 -10.31 9.08 5.88
C ALA A 118 -9.03 8.61 5.17
N ARG A 119 -9.14 7.58 4.31
CA ARG A 119 -8.04 7.11 3.45
C ARG A 119 -7.59 8.20 2.48
N TRP A 120 -8.55 8.84 1.77
CA TRP A 120 -8.24 9.92 0.81
C TRP A 120 -7.53 11.10 1.46
N GLN A 121 -7.97 11.51 2.65
CA GLN A 121 -7.33 12.59 3.41
C GLN A 121 -5.90 12.22 3.79
N LYS A 122 -5.67 10.99 4.22
CA LYS A 122 -4.33 10.49 4.57
C LYS A 122 -3.41 10.47 3.36
N GLU A 123 -3.88 9.91 2.22
CA GLU A 123 -3.11 9.89 0.98
C GLU A 123 -2.78 11.31 0.47
N ALA A 124 -3.73 12.24 0.55
CA ALA A 124 -3.50 13.63 0.16
C ALA A 124 -2.46 14.32 1.04
N ALA A 125 -2.52 14.09 2.37
CA ALA A 125 -1.56 14.62 3.31
C ALA A 125 -0.14 14.06 3.05
N GLU A 126 0.00 12.76 2.83
CA GLU A 126 1.27 12.12 2.52
C GLU A 126 1.87 12.63 1.20
N LYS A 127 1.06 12.75 0.16
CA LYS A 127 1.52 13.33 -1.13
C LYS A 127 2.00 14.78 -0.97
N THR A 128 1.32 15.56 -0.14
CA THR A 128 1.72 16.96 0.12
C THR A 128 3.04 17.01 0.88
N GLU A 129 3.20 16.18 1.88
CA GLU A 129 4.45 16.09 2.65
C GLU A 129 5.62 15.60 1.79
N GLN A 130 5.42 14.59 0.94
CA GLN A 130 6.44 14.14 0.00
C GLN A 130 6.89 15.26 -0.95
N LYS A 131 5.94 16.04 -1.49
CA LYS A 131 6.27 17.20 -2.34
C LYS A 131 7.08 18.26 -1.59
N ARG A 132 6.72 18.51 -0.32
CA ARG A 132 7.46 19.47 0.54
C ARG A 132 8.91 19.02 0.76
N ILE A 133 9.11 17.76 1.12
CA ILE A 133 10.44 17.18 1.33
C ILE A 133 11.28 17.24 0.04
N LEU A 134 10.68 16.91 -1.10
CA LEU A 134 11.37 16.95 -2.40
C LEU A 134 11.81 18.39 -2.74
N ALA A 135 10.93 19.37 -2.55
CA ALA A 135 11.24 20.78 -2.78
C ALA A 135 12.38 21.29 -1.85
N GLU A 136 12.37 20.87 -0.59
CA GLU A 136 13.42 21.21 0.37
C GLU A 136 14.78 20.61 -0.02
N VAL A 137 14.81 19.35 -0.46
CA VAL A 137 16.03 18.70 -0.96
C VAL A 137 16.56 19.39 -2.20
N GLU A 138 15.70 19.76 -3.15
CA GLU A 138 16.12 20.51 -4.34
C GLU A 138 16.65 21.90 -4.02
N HIS A 139 16.00 22.61 -3.09
CA HIS A 139 16.50 23.90 -2.62
C HIS A 139 17.89 23.77 -2.03
N LYS A 140 18.09 22.80 -1.15
CA LYS A 140 19.39 22.54 -0.52
C LYS A 140 20.48 22.16 -1.52
N ARG A 141 20.13 21.36 -2.54
CA ARG A 141 21.06 21.04 -3.64
C ARG A 141 21.49 22.26 -4.43
N ARG A 142 20.58 23.19 -4.73
CA ARG A 142 20.90 24.45 -5.42
C ARG A 142 21.78 25.34 -4.56
N GLU A 143 21.50 25.46 -3.26
CA GLU A 143 22.34 26.23 -2.32
C GLU A 143 23.77 25.70 -2.28
N VAL A 144 23.94 24.39 -2.15
CA VAL A 144 25.25 23.73 -2.18
C VAL A 144 25.98 23.94 -3.51
N ALA A 145 25.25 23.85 -4.62
CA ALA A 145 25.83 24.05 -5.95
C ALA A 145 26.35 25.50 -6.13
N LEU A 146 25.60 26.50 -5.67
CA LEU A 146 26.01 27.91 -5.70
C LEU A 146 27.24 28.14 -4.82
N ALA A 147 27.23 27.64 -3.59
CA ALA A 147 28.39 27.76 -2.69
C ALA A 147 29.64 27.09 -3.28
N ARG A 148 29.49 25.94 -3.92
CA ARG A 148 30.58 25.26 -4.60
C ARG A 148 31.15 26.08 -5.76
N ALA A 149 30.27 26.66 -6.59
CA ALA A 149 30.68 27.48 -7.72
C ALA A 149 31.46 28.74 -7.25
N GLU A 150 30.97 29.38 -6.19
CA GLU A 150 31.67 30.55 -5.56
C GLU A 150 33.05 30.17 -5.03
N LEU A 151 33.16 29.05 -4.31
CA LEU A 151 34.43 28.56 -3.80
C LEU A 151 35.43 28.22 -4.93
N THR A 152 34.94 27.60 -6.00
CA THR A 152 35.76 27.27 -7.18
C THR A 152 36.30 28.52 -7.83
N ALA A 153 35.47 29.54 -8.07
CA ALA A 153 35.91 30.82 -8.61
C ALA A 153 36.95 31.54 -7.69
N ARG A 154 36.75 31.40 -6.37
CA ARG A 154 37.71 31.95 -5.41
C ARG A 154 39.06 31.25 -5.45
N ILE A 155 39.07 29.92 -5.58
CA ILE A 155 40.30 29.15 -5.73
C ILE A 155 41.03 29.56 -7.00
N GLU A 156 40.37 29.66 -8.15
CA GLU A 156 40.97 30.08 -9.41
C GLU A 156 41.59 31.48 -9.31
N ALA A 157 40.90 32.42 -8.65
CA ALA A 157 41.41 33.76 -8.44
C ALA A 157 42.69 33.76 -7.57
N LEU A 158 42.71 32.99 -6.49
CA LEU A 158 43.88 32.86 -5.60
C LEU A 158 45.07 32.19 -6.31
N GLU A 159 44.82 31.18 -7.13
CA GLU A 159 45.87 30.53 -7.93
C GLU A 159 46.49 31.47 -8.94
N GLN A 160 45.72 32.37 -9.55
CA GLN A 160 46.24 33.41 -10.44
C GLN A 160 47.09 34.43 -9.68
N GLU A 161 46.62 34.85 -8.52
CA GLU A 161 47.40 35.81 -7.66
C GLU A 161 48.72 35.18 -7.20
N LEU A 162 48.72 33.91 -6.80
CA LEU A 162 49.90 33.17 -6.42
C LEU A 162 50.92 33.13 -7.58
N LYS A 163 50.45 32.76 -8.78
CA LYS A 163 51.27 32.69 -9.98
C LYS A 163 51.93 34.04 -10.35
N GLN A 164 51.18 35.13 -10.15
CA GLN A 164 51.73 36.47 -10.36
C GLN A 164 52.84 36.81 -9.35
N LYS A 165 52.65 36.49 -8.07
CA LYS A 165 53.64 36.71 -7.01
C LYS A 165 54.90 35.86 -7.18
N GLU A 166 54.75 34.63 -7.61
CA GLU A 166 55.86 33.72 -7.95
C GLU A 166 56.70 34.30 -9.09
N ALA A 167 56.05 34.76 -10.17
CA ALA A 167 56.74 35.40 -11.30
C ALA A 167 57.47 36.72 -10.93
N GLU A 168 56.85 37.48 -10.03
CA GLU A 168 57.51 38.71 -9.49
C GLU A 168 58.73 38.36 -8.66
N ALA A 169 58.65 37.36 -7.79
CA ALA A 169 59.74 36.87 -6.98
C ALA A 169 60.95 36.39 -7.83
N GLU A 170 60.65 35.62 -8.90
CA GLU A 170 61.67 35.17 -9.86
C GLU A 170 62.36 36.32 -10.59
N ARG A 171 61.62 37.35 -10.96
CA ARG A 171 62.19 38.53 -11.58
C ARG A 171 63.15 39.26 -10.64
N LEU A 172 62.80 39.39 -9.36
CA LEU A 172 63.65 40.06 -8.36
C LEU A 172 64.96 39.26 -8.09
N THR A 173 64.85 37.95 -7.92
CA THR A 173 66.00 37.06 -7.73
C THR A 173 66.90 36.96 -8.94
N GLY A 174 66.32 36.98 -10.16
CA GLY A 174 67.11 37.02 -11.41
C GLY A 174 67.81 38.36 -11.70
N ALA A 175 67.28 39.45 -11.15
CA ALA A 175 67.95 40.79 -11.24
C ALA A 175 69.18 40.87 -10.32
N ASP A 176 69.12 40.34 -9.09
CA ASP A 176 70.22 40.28 -8.15
C ASP A 176 71.43 39.44 -8.63
N ALA A 177 71.12 38.35 -9.42
CA ALA A 177 72.18 37.51 -9.97
C ALA A 177 72.98 38.15 -11.11
N ARG A 178 72.48 39.27 -11.70
CA ARG A 178 73.18 40.01 -12.78
C ARG A 178 74.04 41.21 -12.28
N HIS A 179 73.94 41.53 -11.01
CA HIS A 179 74.71 42.63 -10.38
C HIS A 179 75.88 42.14 -9.52
N LYS A 180 76.22 40.87 -9.55
CA LYS A 180 77.45 40.28 -9.03
C LYS A 180 78.36 39.80 -10.18
#